data_2858c3ec2d5e92b67805a5f93354ee43
#
_entry.id   2858c3ec2d5e92b67805a5f93354ee43
#
_cell.length_a   1.000
_cell.length_b   1.000
_cell.length_c   1.000
_cell.angle_alpha   90.00
_cell.angle_beta   90.00
_cell.angle_gamma   90.00
#
_symmetry.space_group_name_H-M   'P 1'
#
loop_
_entity.id
_entity.type
_entity.pdbx_description
1 polymer ?
#
loop_
_entity_poly.entity_id
_entity_poly.type
_entity_poly.pdbx_seq_one_letter_code
_entity_poly.pdbx_strand_id
1 'polypeptide(L)'
;MNNAVRTSHAQSADSTASTDFTVLNAPESPAQGSLVELKSEFIGNACHVATLDEALAFVQTIRERHPKARHVAYAGVCGASERLSERMSDDGEPSGTAGKPILDVLRAKRLTDCVVSVTRYFGGILLGSGGLIRAYATAASLAVEAADRAALMPSRHYRVALEYRHLGAFEHLLESVQGTRVDASYAQGVVCEVLVPCEQCDRFESQLRNAFSGTVRPQALDIVNQIVPQAVPLK
;
A
#
# COMPACT_ATOMS: atom_id res chain seq x y z
N MET A 1 -7.13 57.95 -8.38
CA MET A 1 -7.83 56.87 -7.68
C MET A 1 -7.98 55.72 -8.66
N ASN A 2 -6.99 54.81 -8.71
CA ASN A 2 -6.97 53.68 -9.60
C ASN A 2 -6.99 52.41 -8.73
N ASN A 3 -8.09 51.68 -8.80
CA ASN A 3 -8.27 50.41 -8.12
C ASN A 3 -7.88 49.31 -9.11
N ALA A 4 -6.69 48.72 -8.92
CA ALA A 4 -6.20 47.60 -9.71
C ALA A 4 -6.71 46.28 -9.08
N VAL A 5 -7.66 45.63 -9.72
CA VAL A 5 -8.09 44.29 -9.39
C VAL A 5 -6.99 43.31 -9.81
N ARG A 6 -6.35 42.69 -8.82
CA ARG A 6 -5.43 41.56 -9.05
C ARG A 6 -6.24 40.28 -9.22
N THR A 7 -6.35 39.80 -10.43
CA THR A 7 -6.79 38.42 -10.75
C THR A 7 -5.68 37.47 -10.36
N SER A 8 -5.90 36.69 -9.29
CA SER A 8 -5.04 35.57 -8.96
C SER A 8 -5.27 34.44 -9.96
N HIS A 9 -4.26 34.15 -10.76
CA HIS A 9 -4.22 32.93 -11.56
C HIS A 9 -4.14 31.73 -10.60
N ALA A 10 -5.16 30.90 -10.64
CA ALA A 10 -5.11 29.55 -10.09
C ALA A 10 -4.05 28.78 -10.89
N GLN A 11 -2.95 28.45 -10.23
CA GLN A 11 -2.00 27.47 -10.75
C GLN A 11 -2.71 26.12 -10.78
N SER A 12 -2.91 25.59 -11.99
CA SER A 12 -3.24 24.18 -12.21
C SER A 12 -2.10 23.36 -11.63
N ALA A 13 -2.37 22.67 -10.53
CA ALA A 13 -1.49 21.65 -10.02
C ALA A 13 -1.42 20.53 -11.04
N ASP A 14 -0.29 20.42 -11.71
CA ASP A 14 0.10 19.27 -12.54
C ASP A 14 0.31 18.10 -11.55
N SER A 15 -0.79 17.38 -11.29
CA SER A 15 -0.80 16.19 -10.46
C SER A 15 -0.28 15.02 -11.30
N THR A 16 1.04 14.91 -11.43
CA THR A 16 1.65 13.60 -11.71
C THR A 16 1.39 12.73 -10.50
N ALA A 17 0.28 11.97 -10.54
CA ALA A 17 -0.09 11.03 -9.50
C ALA A 17 1.08 10.05 -9.32
N SER A 18 1.80 10.23 -8.22
CA SER A 18 2.97 9.41 -7.97
C SER A 18 2.49 8.02 -7.53
N THR A 19 2.86 6.97 -8.29
CA THR A 19 2.44 5.58 -8.09
C THR A 19 3.02 5.01 -6.80
N ASP A 20 2.19 4.48 -5.93
CA ASP A 20 2.60 3.73 -4.75
C ASP A 20 2.75 2.24 -5.11
N PHE A 21 3.50 1.51 -4.30
CA PHE A 21 3.81 0.11 -4.52
C PHE A 21 3.49 -0.71 -3.28
N THR A 22 3.32 -2.02 -3.47
CA THR A 22 3.28 -3.00 -2.39
C THR A 22 4.21 -4.17 -2.69
N VAL A 23 4.46 -5.00 -1.70
CA VAL A 23 5.09 -6.31 -1.88
C VAL A 23 4.01 -7.37 -2.06
N LEU A 24 4.29 -8.42 -2.84
CA LEU A 24 3.32 -9.49 -3.13
C LEU A 24 3.57 -10.75 -2.28
N ASN A 25 4.69 -10.82 -1.60
CA ASN A 25 5.08 -11.96 -0.79
C ASN A 25 4.11 -12.13 0.39
N ALA A 26 3.57 -13.34 0.54
CA ALA A 26 2.67 -13.66 1.64
C ALA A 26 3.43 -13.77 2.99
N PRO A 27 2.75 -13.58 4.14
CA PRO A 27 3.36 -13.71 5.47
C PRO A 27 4.00 -15.08 5.76
N GLU A 28 3.49 -16.14 5.13
CA GLU A 28 4.00 -17.51 5.25
C GLU A 28 5.33 -17.70 4.51
N SER A 29 5.55 -16.92 3.43
CA SER A 29 6.73 -16.95 2.57
C SER A 29 7.24 -15.52 2.30
N PRO A 30 7.70 -14.79 3.33
CA PRO A 30 8.16 -13.42 3.18
C PRO A 30 9.44 -13.36 2.34
N ALA A 31 9.63 -12.27 1.62
CA ALA A 31 10.92 -11.99 1.00
C ALA A 31 11.97 -11.74 2.08
N GLN A 32 13.17 -12.25 1.87
CA GLN A 32 14.23 -12.18 2.87
C GLN A 32 15.52 -11.57 2.30
N GLY A 33 16.14 -10.71 3.10
CA GLY A 33 17.48 -10.21 2.86
C GLY A 33 18.27 -10.18 4.15
N SER A 34 19.57 -10.38 4.09
CA SER A 34 20.42 -10.37 5.29
C SER A 34 21.75 -9.68 5.05
N LEU A 35 22.34 -9.19 6.12
CA LEU A 35 23.72 -8.68 6.14
C LEU A 35 24.39 -9.01 7.47
N VAL A 36 25.72 -9.05 7.46
CA VAL A 36 26.55 -9.16 8.66
C VAL A 36 27.39 -7.89 8.78
N GLU A 37 27.29 -7.20 9.90
CA GLU A 37 28.05 -6.00 10.21
C GLU A 37 28.68 -6.14 11.60
N LEU A 38 30.01 -6.02 11.69
CA LEU A 38 30.79 -6.20 12.95
C LEU A 38 30.35 -7.47 13.73
N LYS A 39 30.25 -8.60 13.03
CA LYS A 39 29.80 -9.92 13.54
C LYS A 39 28.31 -9.96 13.99
N SER A 40 27.60 -8.85 14.00
CA SER A 40 26.14 -8.86 14.19
C SER A 40 25.46 -9.26 12.88
N GLU A 41 24.48 -10.16 12.95
CA GLU A 41 23.66 -10.56 11.81
C GLU A 41 22.32 -9.84 11.87
N PHE A 42 21.88 -9.31 10.73
CA PHE A 42 20.61 -8.63 10.55
C PHE A 42 19.83 -9.35 9.44
N ILE A 43 18.65 -9.88 9.76
CA ILE A 43 17.79 -10.62 8.84
C ILE A 43 16.50 -9.81 8.63
N GLY A 44 16.36 -9.22 7.44
CA GLY A 44 15.16 -8.52 7.02
C GLY A 44 14.14 -9.47 6.41
N ASN A 45 12.86 -9.30 6.75
CA ASN A 45 11.73 -10.00 6.15
C ASN A 45 10.68 -8.99 5.72
N ALA A 46 10.17 -9.09 4.48
CA ALA A 46 9.14 -8.22 3.93
C ALA A 46 7.95 -9.04 3.43
N CYS A 47 6.73 -8.64 3.77
CA CYS A 47 5.52 -9.26 3.24
C CYS A 47 4.37 -8.26 3.09
N HIS A 48 3.37 -8.66 2.28
CA HIS A 48 2.10 -7.95 2.14
C HIS A 48 1.26 -8.11 3.41
N VAL A 49 0.62 -7.02 3.82
CA VAL A 49 -0.40 -6.99 4.88
C VAL A 49 -1.43 -5.92 4.54
N ALA A 50 -2.70 -6.20 4.76
CA ALA A 50 -3.77 -5.24 4.50
C ALA A 50 -4.01 -4.31 5.70
N THR A 51 -3.60 -4.71 6.90
CA THR A 51 -3.84 -3.98 8.15
C THR A 51 -2.60 -3.96 9.05
N LEU A 52 -2.54 -2.96 9.94
CA LEU A 52 -1.48 -2.91 10.96
C LEU A 52 -1.57 -4.05 11.99
N ASP A 53 -2.75 -4.63 12.19
CA ASP A 53 -2.92 -5.79 13.08
C ASP A 53 -2.32 -7.05 12.45
N GLU A 54 -2.50 -7.24 11.14
CA GLU A 54 -1.79 -8.29 10.39
C GLU A 54 -0.28 -8.10 10.43
N ALA A 55 0.20 -6.84 10.32
CA ALA A 55 1.62 -6.53 10.46
C ALA A 55 2.16 -6.96 11.83
N LEU A 56 1.42 -6.72 12.92
CA LEU A 56 1.81 -7.17 14.26
C LEU A 56 1.80 -8.68 14.40
N ALA A 57 0.80 -9.35 13.84
CA ALA A 57 0.73 -10.82 13.83
C ALA A 57 1.93 -11.43 13.09
N PHE A 58 2.29 -10.84 11.93
CA PHE A 58 3.50 -11.25 11.20
C PHE A 58 4.78 -11.08 12.04
N VAL A 59 4.97 -9.91 12.67
CA VAL A 59 6.15 -9.66 13.52
C VAL A 59 6.22 -10.68 14.66
N GLN A 60 5.08 -11.05 15.26
CA GLN A 60 5.03 -12.09 16.28
C GLN A 60 5.47 -13.46 15.74
N THR A 61 5.04 -13.83 14.52
CA THR A 61 5.48 -15.06 13.85
C THR A 61 7.01 -15.06 13.62
N ILE A 62 7.59 -13.92 13.21
CA ILE A 62 9.04 -13.79 13.04
C ILE A 62 9.76 -13.94 14.39
N ARG A 63 9.21 -13.36 15.46
CA ARG A 63 9.77 -13.49 16.81
C ARG A 63 9.80 -14.94 17.28
N GLU A 64 8.77 -15.71 16.99
CA GLU A 64 8.69 -17.15 17.30
C GLU A 64 9.68 -17.99 16.49
N ARG A 65 9.95 -17.60 15.23
CA ARG A 65 10.99 -18.25 14.40
C ARG A 65 12.41 -17.95 14.88
N HIS A 66 12.60 -16.84 15.61
CA HIS A 66 13.91 -16.36 16.08
C HIS A 66 13.98 -16.21 17.62
N PRO A 67 13.72 -17.27 18.42
CA PRO A 67 13.57 -17.16 19.88
C PRO A 67 14.86 -16.77 20.61
N LYS A 68 16.02 -16.84 19.94
CA LYS A 68 17.32 -16.43 20.49
C LYS A 68 17.69 -14.99 20.15
N ALA A 69 16.94 -14.34 19.27
CA ALA A 69 17.16 -12.94 18.92
C ALA A 69 16.66 -12.04 20.05
N ARG A 70 17.44 -10.99 20.37
CA ARG A 70 17.04 -10.02 21.39
C ARG A 70 16.11 -8.95 20.84
N HIS A 71 16.21 -8.66 19.54
CA HIS A 71 15.49 -7.58 18.88
C HIS A 71 14.90 -8.06 17.54
N VAL A 72 13.62 -7.77 17.36
CA VAL A 72 12.89 -7.91 16.10
C VAL A 72 12.20 -6.56 15.86
N ALA A 73 12.99 -5.59 15.39
CA ALA A 73 12.48 -4.27 15.05
C ALA A 73 11.64 -4.33 13.77
N TYR A 74 10.66 -3.42 13.61
CA TYR A 74 9.80 -3.43 12.44
C TYR A 74 9.25 -2.05 12.09
N ALA A 75 8.77 -1.94 10.85
CA ALA A 75 7.85 -0.90 10.43
C ALA A 75 6.81 -1.48 9.46
N GLY A 76 5.57 -1.01 9.58
CA GLY A 76 4.46 -1.32 8.69
C GLY A 76 3.76 -0.05 8.24
N VAL A 77 3.29 -0.05 6.99
CA VAL A 77 2.52 1.03 6.38
C VAL A 77 1.32 0.40 5.70
N CYS A 78 0.12 0.87 6.00
CA CYS A 78 -1.13 0.38 5.41
C CYS A 78 -2.05 1.55 5.06
N GLY A 79 -2.86 1.38 4.01
CA GLY A 79 -3.87 2.32 3.59
C GLY A 79 -3.63 2.90 2.21
N ALA A 80 -4.58 3.72 1.73
CA ALA A 80 -4.58 4.28 0.40
C ALA A 80 -4.58 5.80 0.43
N SER A 81 -3.86 6.41 -0.52
CA SER A 81 -3.84 7.86 -0.73
C SER A 81 -3.47 8.64 0.55
N GLU A 82 -4.28 9.61 0.97
CA GLU A 82 -4.03 10.46 2.14
C GLU A 82 -4.31 9.78 3.50
N ARG A 83 -4.82 8.54 3.50
CA ARG A 83 -5.19 7.78 4.71
C ARG A 83 -4.19 6.68 5.02
N LEU A 84 -2.89 7.00 4.98
CA LEU A 84 -1.85 6.06 5.38
C LEU A 84 -1.77 5.98 6.91
N SER A 85 -1.69 4.76 7.40
CA SER A 85 -1.42 4.44 8.80
C SER A 85 -0.07 3.76 8.91
N GLU A 86 0.77 4.25 9.80
CA GLU A 86 2.13 3.75 10.00
C GLU A 86 2.33 3.26 11.42
N ARG A 87 3.12 2.21 11.58
CA ARG A 87 3.53 1.70 12.89
C ARG A 87 4.96 1.21 12.82
N MET A 88 5.74 1.51 13.86
CA MET A 88 7.13 1.06 13.99
C MET A 88 7.49 0.74 15.42
N SER A 89 8.55 -0.06 15.61
CA SER A 89 9.14 -0.35 16.92
C SER A 89 10.62 -0.62 16.79
N ASP A 90 11.39 -0.06 17.72
CA ASP A 90 12.82 -0.36 17.88
C ASP A 90 13.06 -1.70 18.62
N ASP A 91 12.02 -2.27 19.26
CA ASP A 91 12.07 -3.53 20.00
C ASP A 91 13.26 -3.64 20.99
N GLY A 92 13.48 -2.57 21.77
CA GLY A 92 14.54 -2.53 22.78
C GLY A 92 15.93 -2.11 22.27
N GLU A 93 16.12 -1.84 20.97
CA GLU A 93 17.28 -1.11 20.49
C GLU A 93 17.23 0.36 20.96
N PRO A 94 18.34 1.12 20.94
CA PRO A 94 18.31 2.53 21.26
C PRO A 94 17.28 3.30 20.42
N SER A 95 16.54 4.20 21.05
CA SER A 95 15.43 4.90 20.43
C SER A 95 15.79 5.52 19.08
N GLY A 96 14.99 5.22 18.05
CA GLY A 96 15.13 5.73 16.68
C GLY A 96 16.25 5.09 15.86
N THR A 97 16.89 4.03 16.35
CA THR A 97 18.02 3.40 15.63
C THR A 97 17.63 2.19 14.78
N ALA A 98 16.39 1.69 14.90
CA ALA A 98 15.92 0.50 14.22
C ALA A 98 14.57 0.72 13.49
N GLY A 99 13.48 0.93 14.21
CA GLY A 99 12.15 1.05 13.61
C GLY A 99 12.03 2.24 12.66
N LYS A 100 12.56 3.41 13.05
CA LYS A 100 12.55 4.60 12.18
C LYS A 100 13.35 4.39 10.88
N PRO A 101 14.59 3.88 10.87
CA PRO A 101 15.32 3.54 9.65
C PRO A 101 14.57 2.57 8.73
N ILE A 102 13.87 1.57 9.28
CA ILE A 102 13.04 0.64 8.49
C ILE A 102 11.88 1.41 7.84
N LEU A 103 11.18 2.26 8.61
CA LEU A 103 10.08 3.08 8.09
C LEU A 103 10.54 4.05 6.99
N ASP A 104 11.70 4.67 7.17
CA ASP A 104 12.26 5.59 6.19
C ASP A 104 12.56 4.87 4.85
N VAL A 105 12.94 3.58 4.87
CA VAL A 105 13.08 2.75 3.66
C VAL A 105 11.74 2.54 2.97
N LEU A 106 10.68 2.19 3.72
CA LEU A 106 9.34 2.01 3.15
C LEU A 106 8.85 3.30 2.48
N ARG A 107 8.99 4.42 3.14
CA ARG A 107 8.63 5.74 2.61
C ARG A 107 9.43 6.12 1.36
N ALA A 108 10.76 5.93 1.38
CA ALA A 108 11.63 6.25 0.26
C ALA A 108 11.30 5.41 -0.99
N LYS A 109 10.89 4.15 -0.80
CA LYS A 109 10.47 3.24 -1.86
C LYS A 109 8.96 3.33 -2.16
N ARG A 110 8.23 4.22 -1.50
CA ARG A 110 6.78 4.46 -1.64
C ARG A 110 5.96 3.18 -1.49
N LEU A 111 6.30 2.41 -0.45
CA LEU A 111 5.63 1.15 -0.14
C LEU A 111 4.52 1.37 0.87
N THR A 112 3.35 0.80 0.58
CA THR A 112 2.21 0.68 1.49
C THR A 112 1.64 -0.73 1.43
N ASP A 113 0.70 -1.04 2.31
CA ASP A 113 0.11 -2.36 2.49
C ASP A 113 1.20 -3.44 2.64
N CYS A 114 2.19 -3.13 3.48
CA CYS A 114 3.31 -4.02 3.74
C CYS A 114 3.92 -3.81 5.13
N VAL A 115 4.65 -4.81 5.58
CA VAL A 115 5.48 -4.77 6.78
C VAL A 115 6.87 -5.28 6.48
N VAL A 116 7.86 -4.61 7.08
CA VAL A 116 9.24 -5.10 7.12
C VAL A 116 9.66 -5.26 8.57
N SER A 117 10.14 -6.46 8.92
CA SER A 117 10.80 -6.75 10.19
C SER A 117 12.29 -7.00 9.97
N VAL A 118 13.12 -6.59 10.94
CA VAL A 118 14.56 -6.89 10.94
C VAL A 118 14.93 -7.52 12.27
N THR A 119 15.32 -8.77 12.21
CA THR A 119 15.83 -9.56 13.35
C THR A 119 17.32 -9.37 13.50
N ARG A 120 17.79 -9.06 14.70
CA ARG A 120 19.22 -8.90 14.97
C ARG A 120 19.76 -9.94 15.93
N TYR A 121 20.88 -10.55 15.55
CA TYR A 121 21.75 -11.34 16.42
C TYR A 121 23.02 -10.54 16.72
N PHE A 122 23.26 -10.24 18.00
CA PHE A 122 24.42 -9.45 18.42
C PHE A 122 25.73 -10.24 18.30
N GLY A 123 26.71 -9.68 17.61
CA GLY A 123 28.02 -10.30 17.37
C GLY A 123 29.12 -9.99 18.38
N GLY A 124 28.75 -9.37 19.51
CA GLY A 124 29.74 -9.04 20.58
C GLY A 124 30.47 -7.71 20.37
N ILE A 125 30.28 -7.02 19.23
CA ILE A 125 30.91 -5.72 18.94
C ILE A 125 29.81 -4.66 18.79
N LEU A 126 29.94 -3.55 19.50
CA LEU A 126 28.98 -2.45 19.44
C LEU A 126 29.13 -1.67 18.12
N LEU A 127 28.02 -1.43 17.43
CA LEU A 127 27.99 -0.66 16.19
C LEU A 127 27.92 0.85 16.41
N GLY A 128 27.46 1.28 17.60
CA GLY A 128 27.03 2.65 17.86
C GLY A 128 25.74 3.01 17.10
N SER A 129 25.11 4.15 17.46
CA SER A 129 23.82 4.56 16.90
C SER A 129 23.86 4.70 15.37
N GLY A 130 24.88 5.34 14.81
CA GLY A 130 25.04 5.50 13.38
C GLY A 130 25.23 4.18 12.62
N GLY A 131 25.93 3.21 13.23
CA GLY A 131 26.10 1.85 12.69
C GLY A 131 24.78 1.08 12.69
N LEU A 132 24.01 1.16 13.76
CA LEU A 132 22.69 0.54 13.87
C LEU A 132 21.72 1.09 12.81
N ILE A 133 21.61 2.42 12.70
CA ILE A 133 20.75 3.06 11.69
C ILE A 133 21.05 2.53 10.29
N ARG A 134 22.33 2.49 9.89
CA ARG A 134 22.73 1.97 8.58
C ARG A 134 22.42 0.48 8.41
N ALA A 135 22.72 -0.34 9.42
CA ALA A 135 22.51 -1.79 9.36
C ALA A 135 21.01 -2.13 9.23
N TYR A 136 20.14 -1.50 10.03
CA TYR A 136 18.69 -1.70 9.94
C TYR A 136 18.12 -1.24 8.60
N ALA A 137 18.51 -0.06 8.12
CA ALA A 137 18.09 0.45 6.81
C ALA A 137 18.56 -0.47 5.66
N THR A 138 19.80 -0.96 5.72
CA THR A 138 20.34 -1.85 4.69
C THR A 138 19.62 -3.20 4.70
N ALA A 139 19.38 -3.83 5.87
CA ALA A 139 18.65 -5.09 5.96
C ALA A 139 17.21 -4.96 5.44
N ALA A 140 16.55 -3.85 5.78
CA ALA A 140 15.20 -3.56 5.26
C ALA A 140 15.21 -3.38 3.74
N SER A 141 16.19 -2.63 3.18
CA SER A 141 16.34 -2.47 1.73
C SER A 141 16.55 -3.79 1.02
N LEU A 142 17.43 -4.65 1.54
CA LEU A 142 17.71 -5.98 0.96
C LEU A 142 16.44 -6.86 0.95
N ALA A 143 15.65 -6.86 2.02
CA ALA A 143 14.40 -7.61 2.07
C ALA A 143 13.39 -7.11 1.03
N VAL A 144 13.25 -5.78 0.89
CA VAL A 144 12.35 -5.17 -0.11
C VAL A 144 12.87 -5.38 -1.54
N GLU A 145 14.18 -5.42 -1.76
CA GLU A 145 14.78 -5.70 -3.08
C GLU A 145 14.59 -7.15 -3.52
N ALA A 146 14.57 -8.07 -2.55
CA ALA A 146 14.25 -9.49 -2.79
C ALA A 146 12.75 -9.76 -2.97
N ALA A 147 11.88 -8.79 -2.67
CA ALA A 147 10.44 -8.95 -2.76
C ALA A 147 9.91 -8.79 -4.19
N ASP A 148 8.91 -9.59 -4.53
CA ASP A 148 8.05 -9.32 -5.66
C ASP A 148 7.21 -8.09 -5.35
N ARG A 149 7.22 -7.09 -6.25
CA ARG A 149 6.53 -5.82 -6.04
C ARG A 149 5.51 -5.57 -7.14
N ALA A 150 4.41 -4.89 -6.78
CA ALA A 150 3.42 -4.43 -7.72
C ALA A 150 3.08 -2.96 -7.49
N ALA A 151 2.69 -2.29 -8.57
CA ALA A 151 2.13 -0.95 -8.50
C ALA A 151 0.73 -1.02 -7.90
N LEU A 152 0.37 -0.01 -7.14
CA LEU A 152 -0.96 0.18 -6.58
C LEU A 152 -1.68 1.28 -7.33
N MET A 153 -2.95 1.06 -7.59
CA MET A 153 -3.86 2.02 -8.21
C MET A 153 -4.98 2.36 -7.21
N PRO A 154 -5.00 3.57 -6.66
CA PRO A 154 -6.10 4.01 -5.82
C PRO A 154 -7.41 3.93 -6.60
N SER A 155 -8.39 3.20 -6.07
CA SER A 155 -9.68 2.96 -6.70
C SER A 155 -10.81 3.23 -5.72
N ARG A 156 -11.86 3.88 -6.22
CA ARG A 156 -13.08 4.10 -5.45
C ARG A 156 -13.95 2.85 -5.51
N HIS A 157 -14.33 2.37 -4.34
CA HIS A 157 -15.32 1.31 -4.22
C HIS A 157 -16.72 1.93 -4.37
N TYR A 158 -17.54 1.37 -5.27
CA TYR A 158 -18.92 1.75 -5.46
C TYR A 158 -19.84 0.54 -5.29
N ARG A 159 -21.01 0.79 -4.70
CA ARG A 159 -22.15 -0.12 -4.73
C ARG A 159 -23.19 0.43 -5.70
N VAL A 160 -23.60 -0.38 -6.68
CA VAL A 160 -24.53 0.02 -7.75
C VAL A 160 -25.70 -0.97 -7.83
N ALA A 161 -26.92 -0.49 -7.62
CA ALA A 161 -28.14 -1.28 -7.77
C ALA A 161 -28.73 -1.09 -9.17
N LEU A 162 -29.02 -2.19 -9.87
CA LEU A 162 -29.50 -2.22 -11.25
C LEU A 162 -30.68 -3.19 -11.40
N GLU A 163 -31.49 -2.96 -12.43
CA GLU A 163 -32.36 -4.00 -12.96
C GLU A 163 -31.59 -4.96 -13.87
N TYR A 164 -32.00 -6.22 -13.96
CA TYR A 164 -31.33 -7.26 -14.79
C TYR A 164 -31.10 -6.82 -16.23
N ARG A 165 -32.06 -6.11 -16.82
CA ARG A 165 -31.97 -5.60 -18.22
C ARG A 165 -30.80 -4.62 -18.42
N HIS A 166 -30.32 -4.00 -17.38
CA HIS A 166 -29.25 -2.99 -17.43
C HIS A 166 -27.85 -3.59 -17.23
N LEU A 167 -27.77 -4.85 -16.81
CA LEU A 167 -26.48 -5.47 -16.41
C LEU A 167 -25.44 -5.44 -17.53
N GLY A 168 -25.82 -5.87 -18.75
CA GLY A 168 -24.88 -5.90 -19.88
C GLY A 168 -24.36 -4.51 -20.28
N ALA A 169 -25.24 -3.48 -20.30
CA ALA A 169 -24.82 -2.11 -20.57
C ALA A 169 -23.91 -1.56 -19.46
N PHE A 170 -24.18 -1.93 -18.21
CA PHE A 170 -23.33 -1.56 -17.07
C PHE A 170 -21.95 -2.21 -17.14
N GLU A 171 -21.85 -3.49 -17.50
CA GLU A 171 -20.57 -4.19 -17.65
C GLU A 171 -19.70 -3.54 -18.73
N HIS A 172 -20.25 -3.21 -19.89
CA HIS A 172 -19.51 -2.47 -20.94
C HIS A 172 -19.07 -1.07 -20.49
N LEU A 173 -19.92 -0.37 -19.70
CA LEU A 173 -19.55 0.92 -19.15
C LEU A 173 -18.39 0.75 -18.17
N LEU A 174 -18.46 -0.24 -17.28
CA LEU A 174 -17.42 -0.52 -16.28
C LEU A 174 -16.07 -0.83 -16.96
N GLU A 175 -16.07 -1.67 -18.01
CA GLU A 175 -14.89 -1.94 -18.83
C GLU A 175 -14.30 -0.67 -19.45
N SER A 176 -15.14 0.23 -19.95
CA SER A 176 -14.72 1.47 -20.62
C SER A 176 -13.97 2.44 -19.70
N VAL A 177 -14.15 2.31 -18.38
CA VAL A 177 -13.47 3.07 -17.33
C VAL A 177 -12.41 2.25 -16.58
N GLN A 178 -12.05 1.08 -17.11
CA GLN A 178 -11.10 0.15 -16.47
C GLN A 178 -11.53 -0.27 -15.06
N GLY A 179 -12.82 -0.25 -14.78
CA GLY A 179 -13.37 -0.68 -13.50
C GLY A 179 -13.43 -2.21 -13.41
N THR A 180 -13.38 -2.70 -12.18
CA THR A 180 -13.41 -4.14 -11.86
C THR A 180 -14.61 -4.44 -10.98
N ARG A 181 -15.40 -5.47 -11.32
CA ARG A 181 -16.46 -5.97 -10.45
C ARG A 181 -15.84 -6.89 -9.41
N VAL A 182 -16.06 -6.59 -8.12
CA VAL A 182 -15.54 -7.39 -6.99
C VAL A 182 -16.59 -8.33 -6.41
N ASP A 183 -17.86 -7.93 -6.45
CA ASP A 183 -18.97 -8.77 -6.00
C ASP A 183 -20.27 -8.45 -6.75
N ALA A 184 -21.21 -9.39 -6.74
CA ALA A 184 -22.56 -9.18 -7.22
C ALA A 184 -23.57 -10.06 -6.47
N SER A 185 -24.65 -9.46 -6.00
CA SER A 185 -25.78 -10.15 -5.41
C SER A 185 -27.04 -10.05 -6.30
N TYR A 186 -27.77 -11.14 -6.39
CA TYR A 186 -28.91 -11.31 -7.28
C TYR A 186 -30.16 -11.63 -6.46
N ALA A 187 -31.15 -10.73 -6.51
CA ALA A 187 -32.44 -10.91 -5.85
C ALA A 187 -33.58 -10.37 -6.72
N GLN A 188 -34.34 -9.35 -6.29
CA GLN A 188 -35.32 -8.65 -7.13
C GLN A 188 -34.65 -7.74 -8.20
N GLY A 189 -33.36 -7.54 -8.09
CA GLY A 189 -32.46 -6.80 -8.98
C GLY A 189 -31.05 -7.29 -8.80
N VAL A 190 -30.09 -6.60 -9.38
CA VAL A 190 -28.66 -6.87 -9.23
C VAL A 190 -28.01 -5.75 -8.44
N VAL A 191 -27.28 -6.10 -7.39
CA VAL A 191 -26.42 -5.13 -6.68
C VAL A 191 -24.97 -5.54 -6.97
N CYS A 192 -24.24 -4.68 -7.68
CA CYS A 192 -22.84 -4.86 -7.99
C CYS A 192 -21.97 -4.03 -7.04
N GLU A 193 -20.89 -4.63 -6.54
CA GLU A 193 -19.78 -3.91 -5.92
C GLU A 193 -18.64 -3.83 -6.91
N VAL A 194 -18.14 -2.61 -7.18
CA VAL A 194 -17.14 -2.37 -8.22
C VAL A 194 -16.05 -1.43 -7.71
N LEU A 195 -14.85 -1.63 -8.19
CA LEU A 195 -13.73 -0.73 -8.00
C LEU A 195 -13.47 0.03 -9.30
N VAL A 196 -13.43 1.36 -9.21
CA VAL A 196 -13.15 2.24 -10.34
C VAL A 196 -11.89 3.06 -10.00
N PRO A 197 -10.86 3.08 -10.88
CA PRO A 197 -9.68 3.92 -10.68
C PRO A 197 -10.10 5.36 -10.35
N CYS A 198 -9.49 5.97 -9.34
CA CYS A 198 -9.88 7.31 -8.89
C CYS A 198 -9.84 8.33 -10.03
N GLU A 199 -8.93 8.20 -10.97
CA GLU A 199 -8.82 9.05 -12.16
C GLU A 199 -10.02 8.91 -13.13
N GLN A 200 -10.78 7.83 -13.04
CA GLN A 200 -11.93 7.53 -13.89
C GLN A 200 -13.28 7.77 -13.20
N CYS A 201 -13.28 8.16 -11.92
CA CYS A 201 -14.52 8.28 -11.14
C CYS A 201 -15.54 9.26 -11.76
N ASP A 202 -15.10 10.46 -12.15
CA ASP A 202 -15.97 11.47 -12.75
C ASP A 202 -16.56 10.99 -14.08
N ARG A 203 -15.75 10.30 -14.87
CA ARG A 203 -16.18 9.70 -16.13
C ARG A 203 -17.18 8.58 -15.91
N PHE A 204 -16.91 7.71 -14.93
CA PHE A 204 -17.84 6.63 -14.55
C PHE A 204 -19.20 7.17 -14.15
N GLU A 205 -19.25 8.13 -13.23
CA GLU A 205 -20.50 8.71 -12.72
C GLU A 205 -21.28 9.44 -13.81
N SER A 206 -20.57 10.16 -14.70
CA SER A 206 -21.19 10.86 -15.83
C SER A 206 -21.76 9.89 -16.86
N GLN A 207 -21.01 8.85 -17.22
CA GLN A 207 -21.46 7.81 -18.15
C GLN A 207 -22.65 7.02 -17.58
N LEU A 208 -22.59 6.67 -16.28
CA LEU A 208 -23.69 5.98 -15.60
C LEU A 208 -24.98 6.80 -15.63
N ARG A 209 -24.89 8.09 -15.33
CA ARG A 209 -26.04 9.02 -15.38
C ARG A 209 -26.65 9.11 -16.78
N ASN A 210 -25.81 9.19 -17.81
CA ASN A 210 -26.26 9.31 -19.20
C ASN A 210 -26.89 8.01 -19.72
N ALA A 211 -26.21 6.87 -19.48
CA ALA A 211 -26.68 5.56 -19.98
C ALA A 211 -28.01 5.13 -19.38
N PHE A 212 -28.28 5.49 -18.13
CA PHE A 212 -29.47 5.07 -17.39
C PHE A 212 -30.44 6.23 -17.06
N SER A 213 -30.30 7.37 -17.74
CA SER A 213 -31.20 8.55 -17.56
C SER A 213 -31.36 8.98 -16.09
N GLY A 214 -30.29 8.81 -15.30
CA GLY A 214 -30.26 9.17 -13.88
C GLY A 214 -31.01 8.21 -12.93
N THR A 215 -31.56 7.12 -13.43
CA THR A 215 -32.29 6.12 -12.61
C THR A 215 -31.34 5.23 -11.81
N VAL A 216 -30.14 4.98 -12.31
CA VAL A 216 -29.08 4.25 -11.61
C VAL A 216 -28.10 5.25 -11.00
N ARG A 217 -27.89 5.15 -9.70
CA ARG A 217 -26.96 6.02 -8.95
C ARG A 217 -25.96 5.16 -8.19
N PRO A 218 -24.66 5.41 -8.35
CA PRO A 218 -23.66 4.72 -7.58
C PRO A 218 -23.60 5.28 -6.15
N GLN A 219 -23.48 4.40 -5.17
CA GLN A 219 -23.15 4.76 -3.81
C GLN A 219 -21.64 4.66 -3.65
N ALA A 220 -20.96 5.79 -3.51
CA ALA A 220 -19.53 5.82 -3.26
C ALA A 220 -19.23 5.32 -1.84
N LEU A 221 -18.25 4.43 -1.72
CA LEU A 221 -17.73 3.89 -0.48
C LEU A 221 -16.27 4.36 -0.28
N ASP A 222 -15.44 3.54 0.36
CA ASP A 222 -14.04 3.88 0.62
C ASP A 222 -13.16 3.87 -0.64
N ILE A 223 -11.98 4.49 -0.54
CA ILE A 223 -10.90 4.32 -1.51
C ILE A 223 -10.02 3.19 -1.01
N VAL A 224 -9.74 2.24 -1.90
CA VAL A 224 -8.85 1.10 -1.65
C VAL A 224 -7.76 1.04 -2.71
N ASN A 225 -6.66 0.39 -2.40
CA ASN A 225 -5.62 0.12 -3.38
C ASN A 225 -5.94 -1.15 -4.16
N GLN A 226 -5.94 -1.06 -5.48
CA GLN A 226 -5.92 -2.22 -6.36
C GLN A 226 -4.49 -2.55 -6.76
N ILE A 227 -4.12 -3.83 -6.68
CA ILE A 227 -2.86 -4.31 -7.24
C ILE A 227 -2.99 -4.34 -8.76
N VAL A 228 -2.13 -3.57 -9.44
CA VAL A 228 -2.07 -3.58 -10.90
C VAL A 228 -1.20 -4.76 -11.33
N PRO A 229 -1.73 -5.73 -12.11
CA PRO A 229 -0.92 -6.78 -12.67
C PRO A 229 0.17 -6.12 -13.55
N GLN A 230 1.45 -6.27 -13.17
CA GLN A 230 2.53 -5.73 -14.00
C GLN A 230 2.62 -6.54 -15.30
N ALA A 231 2.39 -5.86 -16.42
CA ALA A 231 3.00 -6.27 -17.67
C ALA A 231 4.49 -5.87 -17.60
N VAL A 232 5.37 -6.87 -17.33
CA VAL A 232 6.85 -6.82 -17.44
C VAL A 232 7.61 -6.18 -16.25
N PRO A 233 8.68 -6.83 -15.75
CA PRO A 233 9.55 -6.27 -14.73
C PRO A 233 10.37 -5.11 -15.28
N LEU A 234 10.31 -3.98 -14.66
CA LEU A 234 11.34 -2.95 -14.79
C LEU A 234 12.63 -3.50 -14.17
N LYS A 235 13.59 -3.85 -15.05
CA LYS A 235 14.96 -4.16 -14.67
C LYS A 235 15.67 -2.94 -14.11
#